data_27ec45365d84429f94e0dce6de2b2ad0
#
_entry.id   27ec45365d84429f94e0dce6de2b2ad0
#
_cell.length_a   1.000
_cell.length_b   1.000
_cell.length_c   1.000
_cell.angle_alpha   90.00
_cell.angle_beta   90.00
_cell.angle_gamma   90.00
#
_symmetry.space_group_name_H-M   'P 1'
#
loop_
_entity.id
_entity.type
_entity.pdbx_description
1 polymer ?
#
loop_
_entity_poly.entity_id
_entity_poly.type
_entity_poly.pdbx_seq_one_letter_code
_entity_poly.pdbx_strand_id
1 'polypeptide(L)'
;MSLKKLIKQCADNDRKAQEEIYQLFSGKLFSICLKYSKNKQEAQDNFQDGFVTIFEKIGQFKFNGSFEGWMKRVMINTVLLKYRNKTVLNIVTEDIPDEVIVDIDDDEISLDFLLNLIQNLPDRYRMVFNLYVLDGHSHKEISKMLQ
;
A
#
# COMPACT_ATOMS: atom_id res chain seq x y z
N MET A 1 -4.15 15.29 -23.08
CA MET A 1 -4.64 16.04 -21.92
C MET A 1 -3.56 16.02 -20.84
N SER A 2 -3.28 17.18 -20.23
CA SER A 2 -2.27 17.19 -19.17
C SER A 2 -2.77 16.51 -17.90
N LEU A 3 -1.86 15.93 -17.13
CA LEU A 3 -2.21 15.28 -15.87
C LEU A 3 -2.87 16.27 -14.90
N LYS A 4 -2.36 17.49 -14.84
CA LYS A 4 -2.93 18.55 -13.99
C LYS A 4 -4.41 18.82 -14.32
N LYS A 5 -4.74 18.90 -15.60
CA LYS A 5 -6.13 19.09 -16.05
C LYS A 5 -6.99 17.90 -15.68
N LEU A 6 -6.46 16.68 -15.85
CA LEU A 6 -7.14 15.45 -15.51
C LEU A 6 -7.47 15.37 -14.01
N ILE A 7 -6.51 15.76 -13.16
CA ILE A 7 -6.70 15.81 -11.70
C ILE A 7 -7.82 16.78 -11.32
N LYS A 8 -7.83 17.97 -11.94
CA LYS A 8 -8.87 18.97 -11.67
C LYS A 8 -10.24 18.48 -12.09
N GLN A 9 -10.35 17.79 -13.22
CA GLN A 9 -11.61 17.21 -13.68
C GLN A 9 -12.10 16.11 -12.74
N CYS A 10 -11.18 15.29 -12.22
CA CYS A 10 -11.51 14.29 -11.20
C CYS A 10 -12.07 14.93 -9.94
N ALA A 11 -11.46 16.03 -9.49
CA ALA A 11 -11.93 16.77 -8.32
C ALA A 11 -13.36 17.31 -8.52
N ASP A 12 -13.75 17.57 -9.76
CA ASP A 12 -15.10 18.00 -10.14
C ASP A 12 -16.05 16.81 -10.39
N ASN A 13 -15.67 15.60 -9.99
CA ASN A 13 -16.46 14.37 -10.13
C ASN A 13 -16.71 13.93 -11.57
N ASP A 14 -15.82 14.26 -12.50
CA ASP A 14 -15.90 13.79 -13.87
C ASP A 14 -15.54 12.30 -13.92
N ARG A 15 -16.51 11.46 -14.28
CA ARG A 15 -16.33 9.99 -14.31
C ARG A 15 -15.30 9.54 -15.34
N LYS A 16 -15.23 10.19 -16.49
CA LYS A 16 -14.23 9.85 -17.52
C LYS A 16 -12.82 10.16 -17.03
N ALA A 17 -12.64 11.26 -16.32
CA ALA A 17 -11.37 11.61 -15.72
C ALA A 17 -10.98 10.61 -14.62
N GLN A 18 -11.92 10.20 -13.79
CA GLN A 18 -11.69 9.18 -12.77
C GLN A 18 -11.29 7.85 -13.37
N GLU A 19 -11.97 7.41 -14.42
CA GLU A 19 -11.64 6.18 -15.13
C GLU A 19 -10.24 6.24 -15.74
N GLU A 20 -9.87 7.37 -16.33
CA GLU A 20 -8.57 7.56 -16.95
C GLU A 20 -7.44 7.53 -15.89
N ILE A 21 -7.62 8.17 -14.75
CA ILE A 21 -6.67 8.10 -13.63
C ILE A 21 -6.56 6.66 -13.12
N TYR A 22 -7.67 5.97 -12.96
CA TYR A 22 -7.68 4.57 -12.57
C TYR A 22 -6.84 3.72 -13.53
N GLN A 23 -7.06 3.85 -14.83
CA GLN A 23 -6.32 3.07 -15.83
C GLN A 23 -4.83 3.39 -15.84
N LEU A 24 -4.46 4.66 -15.66
CA LEU A 24 -3.05 5.07 -15.67
C LEU A 24 -2.27 4.53 -14.48
N PHE A 25 -2.86 4.44 -13.31
CA PHE A 25 -2.14 4.21 -12.05
C PHE A 25 -2.50 2.91 -11.34
N SER A 26 -3.55 2.21 -11.77
CA SER A 26 -4.05 1.02 -11.07
C SER A 26 -2.99 -0.07 -10.89
N GLY A 27 -2.20 -0.35 -11.90
CA GLY A 27 -1.18 -1.41 -11.85
C GLY A 27 -0.13 -1.13 -10.78
N LYS A 28 0.39 0.08 -10.73
CA LYS A 28 1.42 0.48 -9.75
C LYS A 28 0.87 0.49 -8.34
N LEU A 29 -0.34 1.03 -8.16
CA LEU A 29 -0.95 1.11 -6.84
C LEU A 29 -1.38 -0.27 -6.33
N PHE A 30 -1.86 -1.13 -7.21
CA PHE A 30 -2.18 -2.52 -6.83
C PHE A 30 -0.94 -3.29 -6.39
N SER A 31 0.21 -3.08 -7.06
CA SER A 31 1.48 -3.69 -6.65
C SER A 31 1.87 -3.29 -5.23
N ILE A 32 1.62 -2.05 -4.85
CA ILE A 32 1.85 -1.57 -3.48
C ILE A 32 0.96 -2.32 -2.49
N CYS A 33 -0.32 -2.44 -2.82
CA CYS A 33 -1.27 -3.17 -1.97
C CYS A 33 -0.88 -4.64 -1.80
N LEU A 34 -0.37 -5.28 -2.86
CA LEU A 34 0.11 -6.67 -2.79
C LEU A 34 1.25 -6.85 -1.79
N LYS A 35 2.18 -5.91 -1.72
CA LYS A 35 3.33 -5.99 -0.79
C LYS A 35 2.90 -5.81 0.66
N TYR A 36 1.93 -4.96 0.92
CA TYR A 36 1.46 -4.66 2.27
C TYR A 36 0.40 -5.64 2.79
N SER A 37 -0.22 -6.41 1.91
CA SER A 37 -1.33 -7.30 2.25
C SER A 37 -0.86 -8.76 2.37
N LYS A 38 -1.59 -9.55 3.16
CA LYS A 38 -1.23 -10.95 3.39
C LYS A 38 -1.56 -11.87 2.21
N ASN A 39 -2.48 -11.46 1.35
CA ASN A 39 -2.88 -12.21 0.17
C ASN A 39 -3.51 -11.26 -0.86
N LYS A 40 -3.80 -11.82 -2.04
CA LYS A 40 -4.39 -11.06 -3.14
C LYS A 40 -5.76 -10.48 -2.80
N GLN A 41 -6.58 -11.23 -2.06
CA GLN A 41 -7.93 -10.77 -1.71
C GLN A 41 -7.87 -9.55 -0.79
N GLU A 42 -7.02 -9.58 0.23
CA GLU A 42 -6.80 -8.43 1.10
C GLU A 42 -6.25 -7.25 0.31
N ALA A 43 -5.33 -7.50 -0.63
CA ALA A 43 -4.79 -6.47 -1.50
C ALA A 43 -5.88 -5.80 -2.33
N GLN A 44 -6.82 -6.57 -2.88
CA GLN A 44 -7.94 -6.05 -3.66
C GLN A 44 -8.84 -5.16 -2.80
N ASP A 45 -9.15 -5.58 -1.58
CA ASP A 45 -9.96 -4.80 -0.66
C ASP A 45 -9.27 -3.49 -0.28
N ASN A 46 -7.99 -3.54 0.03
CA ASN A 46 -7.20 -2.35 0.34
C ASN A 46 -7.10 -1.41 -0.86
N PHE A 47 -6.95 -1.96 -2.04
CA PHE A 47 -6.87 -1.20 -3.29
C PHE A 47 -8.18 -0.45 -3.56
N GLN A 48 -9.33 -1.11 -3.42
CA GLN A 48 -10.62 -0.48 -3.62
C GLN A 48 -10.86 0.63 -2.60
N ASP A 49 -10.62 0.38 -1.33
CA ASP A 49 -10.79 1.38 -0.28
C ASP A 49 -9.83 2.55 -0.47
N GLY A 50 -8.60 2.28 -0.90
CA GLY A 50 -7.61 3.31 -1.20
C GLY A 50 -8.03 4.19 -2.36
N PHE A 51 -8.56 3.62 -3.43
CA PHE A 51 -9.05 4.43 -4.57
C PHE A 51 -10.27 5.26 -4.23
N VAL A 52 -11.21 4.74 -3.45
CA VAL A 52 -12.32 5.55 -2.95
C VAL A 52 -11.80 6.76 -2.19
N THR A 53 -10.83 6.55 -1.31
CA THR A 53 -10.20 7.63 -0.54
C THR A 53 -9.47 8.62 -1.45
N ILE A 54 -8.76 8.13 -2.48
CA ILE A 54 -8.07 8.99 -3.45
C ILE A 54 -9.08 9.92 -4.13
N PHE A 55 -10.19 9.39 -4.63
CA PHE A 55 -11.19 10.21 -5.32
C PHE A 55 -11.90 11.18 -4.37
N GLU A 56 -12.12 10.79 -3.12
CA GLU A 56 -12.69 11.69 -2.12
C GLU A 56 -11.76 12.86 -1.78
N LYS A 57 -10.45 12.60 -1.77
CA LYS A 57 -9.45 13.59 -1.32
C LYS A 57 -8.68 14.25 -2.46
N ILE A 58 -8.97 13.91 -3.70
CA ILE A 58 -8.20 14.42 -4.85
C ILE A 58 -8.23 15.94 -4.94
N GLY A 59 -9.32 16.56 -4.51
CA GLY A 59 -9.42 18.02 -4.45
C GLY A 59 -8.46 18.67 -3.46
N GLN A 60 -7.92 17.91 -2.51
CA GLN A 60 -6.95 18.39 -1.52
C GLN A 60 -5.51 18.32 -2.01
N PHE A 61 -5.26 17.70 -3.15
CA PHE A 61 -3.91 17.62 -3.71
C PHE A 61 -3.44 19.00 -4.14
N LYS A 62 -2.32 19.46 -3.59
CA LYS A 62 -1.83 20.84 -3.74
C LYS A 62 -0.83 21.02 -4.88
N PHE A 63 -0.60 20.00 -5.70
CA PHE A 63 0.37 20.03 -6.80
C PHE A 63 1.82 20.30 -6.34
N ASN A 64 2.13 20.03 -5.09
CA ASN A 64 3.48 20.05 -4.53
C ASN A 64 4.05 18.64 -4.56
N GLY A 65 4.88 18.34 -5.54
CA GLY A 65 5.48 17.03 -5.70
C GLY A 65 4.66 16.10 -6.60
N SER A 66 4.97 14.81 -6.56
CA SER A 66 4.42 13.81 -7.44
C SER A 66 2.99 13.42 -7.05
N PHE A 67 2.08 13.45 -8.03
CA PHE A 67 0.73 12.93 -7.83
C PHE A 67 0.74 11.43 -7.56
N GLU A 68 1.57 10.68 -8.27
CA GLU A 68 1.75 9.24 -8.02
C GLU A 68 2.21 8.97 -6.60
N GLY A 69 3.18 9.75 -6.10
CA GLY A 69 3.64 9.67 -4.71
C GLY A 69 2.56 9.97 -3.70
N TRP A 70 1.71 10.96 -4.00
CA TRP A 70 0.57 11.30 -3.16
C TRP A 70 -0.45 10.14 -3.09
N MET A 71 -0.79 9.57 -4.25
CA MET A 71 -1.69 8.40 -4.30
C MET A 71 -1.10 7.19 -3.57
N LYS A 72 0.19 6.93 -3.76
CA LYS A 72 0.91 5.86 -3.05
C LYS A 72 0.77 6.03 -1.54
N ARG A 73 0.95 7.25 -1.05
CA ARG A 73 0.81 7.56 0.38
C ARG A 73 -0.62 7.31 0.88
N VAL A 74 -1.62 7.68 0.10
CA VAL A 74 -3.02 7.41 0.44
C VAL A 74 -3.26 5.91 0.55
N MET A 75 -2.75 5.12 -0.39
CA MET A 75 -2.87 3.65 -0.35
C MET A 75 -2.22 3.05 0.88
N ILE A 76 -0.98 3.44 1.18
CA ILE A 76 -0.24 2.95 2.34
C ILE A 76 -0.95 3.34 3.63
N ASN A 77 -1.41 4.58 3.74
CA ASN A 77 -2.15 5.05 4.91
C ASN A 77 -3.45 4.26 5.12
N THR A 78 -4.14 3.90 4.05
CA THR A 78 -5.34 3.06 4.12
C THR A 78 -5.04 1.69 4.74
N VAL A 79 -3.97 1.06 4.27
CA VAL A 79 -3.53 -0.25 4.80
C VAL A 79 -3.12 -0.13 6.27
N LEU A 80 -2.33 0.89 6.62
CA LEU A 80 -1.86 1.11 7.98
C LEU A 80 -3.00 1.41 8.94
N LEU A 81 -4.00 2.15 8.50
CA LEU A 81 -5.17 2.45 9.33
C LEU A 81 -5.94 1.16 9.65
N LYS A 82 -6.15 0.30 8.67
CA LYS A 82 -6.77 -1.01 8.88
C LYS A 82 -5.96 -1.88 9.84
N TYR A 83 -4.63 -1.89 9.69
CA TYR A 83 -3.74 -2.62 10.57
C TYR A 83 -3.85 -2.13 12.02
N ARG A 84 -3.82 -0.81 12.23
CA ARG A 84 -3.93 -0.21 13.58
C ARG A 84 -5.28 -0.54 14.22
N ASN A 85 -6.37 -0.44 13.46
CA ASN A 85 -7.71 -0.76 13.96
C ASN A 85 -7.84 -2.24 14.34
N LYS A 86 -7.28 -3.12 13.54
CA LYS A 86 -7.26 -4.55 13.80
C LYS A 86 -6.47 -4.87 15.08
N THR A 87 -5.33 -4.21 15.28
CA THR A 87 -4.47 -4.42 16.46
C THR A 87 -5.16 -3.94 17.74
N VAL A 88 -5.93 -2.86 17.69
CA VAL A 88 -6.68 -2.36 18.83
C VAL A 88 -7.83 -3.29 19.21
N LEU A 89 -8.52 -3.86 18.22
CA LEU A 89 -9.66 -4.73 18.45
C LEU A 89 -9.28 -6.17 18.82
N ASN A 90 -8.12 -6.62 18.35
CA ASN A 90 -7.62 -7.97 18.58
C ASN A 90 -6.34 -7.87 19.42
N ILE A 91 -6.43 -8.19 20.72
CA ILE A 91 -5.24 -8.49 21.51
C ILE A 91 -4.74 -9.86 21.03
N VAL A 92 -4.18 -9.91 19.82
CA VAL A 92 -3.61 -11.13 19.29
C VAL A 92 -2.13 -11.10 19.62
N THR A 93 -1.71 -12.03 20.46
CA THR A 93 -0.32 -12.45 20.48
C THR A 93 -0.04 -13.06 19.12
N GLU A 94 0.59 -12.28 18.25
CA GLU A 94 1.13 -12.85 17.02
C GLU A 94 2.15 -13.91 17.40
N ASP A 95 1.90 -15.15 17.00
CA ASP A 95 2.90 -16.20 17.09
C ASP A 95 4.08 -15.79 16.23
N ILE A 96 5.18 -15.46 16.88
CA ILE A 96 6.46 -15.22 16.18
C ILE A 96 6.88 -16.58 15.65
N PRO A 97 6.92 -16.78 14.32
CA PRO A 97 7.38 -18.05 13.80
C PRO A 97 8.84 -18.24 14.20
N ASP A 98 9.11 -19.34 14.90
CA ASP A 98 10.47 -19.82 15.09
C ASP A 98 11.07 -20.05 13.69
N GLU A 99 12.23 -19.47 13.45
CA GLU A 99 13.04 -19.56 12.24
C GLU A 99 12.40 -20.25 11.01
N VAL A 100 11.96 -19.45 10.06
CA VAL A 100 11.65 -19.99 8.73
C VAL A 100 12.98 -20.20 8.02
N ILE A 101 13.45 -21.44 8.00
CA ILE A 101 14.60 -21.80 7.16
C ILE A 101 14.09 -21.82 5.72
N VAL A 102 14.37 -20.75 4.99
CA VAL A 102 14.12 -20.71 3.56
C VAL A 102 15.38 -21.21 2.87
N ASP A 103 15.32 -22.41 2.29
CA ASP A 103 16.33 -22.88 1.38
C ASP A 103 16.24 -22.04 0.10
N ILE A 104 17.05 -20.99 0.05
CA ILE A 104 17.12 -20.13 -1.13
C ILE A 104 18.15 -20.73 -2.06
N ASP A 105 17.67 -21.36 -3.13
CA ASP A 105 18.49 -21.66 -4.28
C ASP A 105 18.66 -20.34 -5.07
N ASP A 106 19.87 -19.77 -5.03
CA ASP A 106 20.17 -18.44 -5.60
C ASP A 106 19.79 -18.29 -7.08
N ASP A 107 19.60 -19.41 -7.80
CA ASP A 107 19.27 -19.42 -9.22
C ASP A 107 17.76 -19.28 -9.54
N GLU A 108 16.87 -19.32 -8.52
CA GLU A 108 15.42 -19.34 -8.71
C GLU A 108 14.65 -18.22 -8.00
N ILE A 109 15.32 -17.13 -7.60
CA ILE A 109 14.63 -16.02 -6.94
C ILE A 109 13.86 -15.21 -7.96
N SER A 110 12.55 -15.50 -8.09
CA SER A 110 11.64 -14.69 -8.88
C SER A 110 10.99 -13.61 -8.01
N LEU A 111 10.43 -12.57 -8.66
CA LEU A 111 9.65 -11.55 -7.98
C LEU A 111 8.44 -12.15 -7.26
N ASP A 112 7.81 -13.15 -7.86
CA ASP A 112 6.66 -13.86 -7.27
C ASP A 112 7.06 -14.58 -5.99
N PHE A 113 8.23 -15.19 -5.97
CA PHE A 113 8.77 -15.86 -4.78
C PHE A 113 9.00 -14.85 -3.65
N LEU A 114 9.65 -13.72 -3.95
CA LEU A 114 9.89 -12.66 -2.97
C LEU A 114 8.58 -12.09 -2.44
N LEU A 115 7.61 -11.83 -3.31
CA LEU A 115 6.30 -11.35 -2.89
C LEU A 115 5.62 -12.34 -1.95
N ASN A 116 5.69 -13.63 -2.27
CA ASN A 116 5.13 -14.69 -1.43
C ASN A 116 5.76 -14.69 -0.03
N LEU A 117 7.08 -14.54 0.05
CA LEU A 117 7.77 -14.45 1.34
C LEU A 117 7.27 -13.26 2.16
N ILE A 118 7.13 -12.10 1.51
CA ILE A 118 6.65 -10.87 2.17
C ILE A 118 5.21 -11.05 2.66
N GLN A 119 4.34 -11.62 1.83
CA GLN A 119 2.94 -11.84 2.17
C GLN A 119 2.76 -12.82 3.33
N ASN A 120 3.68 -13.77 3.46
CA ASN A 120 3.64 -14.76 4.55
C ASN A 120 4.24 -14.26 5.87
N LEU A 121 4.84 -13.08 5.89
CA LEU A 121 5.27 -12.48 7.13
C LEU A 121 4.05 -12.15 8.01
N PRO A 122 4.16 -12.30 9.34
CA PRO A 122 3.12 -11.77 10.23
C PRO A 122 2.87 -10.29 9.96
N ASP A 123 1.66 -9.82 10.18
CA ASP A 123 1.22 -8.47 9.80
C ASP A 123 2.20 -7.39 10.26
N ARG A 124 2.63 -7.45 11.51
CA ARG A 124 3.55 -6.46 12.07
C ARG A 124 4.89 -6.43 11.34
N TYR A 125 5.46 -7.60 11.11
CA TYR A 125 6.75 -7.71 10.41
C TYR A 125 6.63 -7.29 8.96
N ARG A 126 5.52 -7.63 8.31
CA ARG A 126 5.27 -7.21 6.92
C ARG A 126 5.19 -5.68 6.81
N MET A 127 4.49 -5.01 7.74
CA MET A 127 4.41 -3.55 7.76
C MET A 127 5.77 -2.91 7.96
N VAL A 128 6.52 -3.36 8.96
CA VAL A 128 7.86 -2.83 9.26
C VAL A 128 8.81 -3.08 8.09
N PHE A 129 8.80 -4.28 7.50
CA PHE A 129 9.65 -4.61 6.36
C PHE A 129 9.40 -3.67 5.19
N ASN A 130 8.14 -3.50 4.79
CA ASN A 130 7.79 -2.62 3.68
C ASN A 130 8.18 -1.17 3.94
N LEU A 131 7.88 -0.67 5.13
CA LEU A 131 8.16 0.72 5.47
C LEU A 131 9.66 1.01 5.57
N TYR A 132 10.43 0.12 6.17
CA TYR A 132 11.86 0.33 6.38
C TYR A 132 12.69 -0.05 5.16
N VAL A 133 12.52 -1.26 4.64
CA VAL A 133 13.39 -1.80 3.58
C VAL A 133 13.01 -1.25 2.21
N LEU A 134 11.73 -1.27 1.87
CA LEU A 134 11.27 -0.91 0.52
C LEU A 134 10.97 0.58 0.37
N ASP A 135 10.41 1.21 1.39
CA ASP A 135 10.01 2.63 1.32
C ASP A 135 10.95 3.58 2.07
N GLY A 136 11.96 3.05 2.75
CA GLY A 136 13.05 3.84 3.30
C GLY A 136 12.74 4.70 4.52
N HIS A 137 11.65 4.41 5.25
CA HIS A 137 11.33 5.15 6.47
C HIS A 137 12.26 4.78 7.62
N SER A 138 12.58 5.77 8.47
CA SER A 138 13.35 5.52 9.69
C SER A 138 12.53 4.76 10.72
N HIS A 139 13.19 4.12 11.68
CA HIS A 139 12.52 3.43 12.79
C HIS A 139 11.63 4.39 13.59
N LYS A 140 12.07 5.63 13.75
CA LYS A 140 11.30 6.67 14.46
C LYS A 140 10.00 7.01 13.71
N GLU A 141 10.08 7.17 12.39
CA GLU A 141 8.91 7.42 11.55
C GLU A 141 7.94 6.23 11.60
N ILE A 142 8.46 5.00 11.49
CA ILE A 142 7.65 3.78 11.53
C ILE A 142 6.91 3.66 12.86
N SER A 143 7.58 3.95 13.97
CA SER A 143 6.96 3.93 15.28
C SER A 143 5.74 4.84 15.35
N LYS A 144 5.81 6.03 14.75
CA LYS A 144 4.69 6.95 14.67
C LYS A 144 3.58 6.46 13.75
N MET A 145 3.95 5.83 12.63
CA MET A 145 2.98 5.36 11.63
C MET A 145 2.18 4.15 12.10
N LEU A 146 2.77 3.31 12.95
CA LEU A 146 2.15 2.06 13.42
C LEU A 146 1.46 2.17 14.78
N GLN A 147 1.48 3.32 15.38
CA GLN A 147 0.75 3.55 16.64
C GLN A 147 -0.75 3.42 16.47
#